data_49714bf9af88b6a39519c766a4189652
#
_entry.id   49714bf9af88b6a39519c766a4189652
#
_cell.length_a   1.000
_cell.length_b   1.000
_cell.length_c   1.000
_cell.angle_alpha   90.00
_cell.angle_beta   90.00
_cell.angle_gamma   90.00
#
_symmetry.space_group_name_H-M   'P 1'
#
loop_
_entity.id
_entity.type
_entity.pdbx_description
1 polymer ?
#
loop_
_entity_poly.entity_id
_entity_poly.type
_entity_poly.pdbx_seq_one_letter_code
_entity_poly.pdbx_strand_id
1 'polypeptide(L)'
;MCGILGIFDVAPGTTQSALRAKLIECARRMRHRGPDWSGYQLISQGKDKQELGAGQHASSESLQRLCIAEHGIRGAAKHAIAHERLAIIDPESGAQPLFAAECKQAGIEEGSIIVAANGEIYNYKELYELLKREGVPYEPNTGSDCEVLIPLYVKFGLEKACSLLRGARRPNRVRIRSKSTKRPPTSS
;
A
#
# COMPACT_ATOMS: atom_id res chain seq x y z
N MET A 1 -14.66 1.43 -8.00
CA MET A 1 -14.20 0.97 -6.67
C MET A 1 -13.09 -0.03 -6.85
N CYS A 2 -11.97 0.15 -6.16
CA CYS A 2 -10.78 -0.71 -6.25
C CYS A 2 -11.00 -2.13 -5.70
N GLY A 3 -10.08 -3.05 -6.03
CA GLY A 3 -9.98 -4.38 -5.45
C GLY A 3 -8.73 -4.50 -4.57
N ILE A 4 -8.84 -5.13 -3.40
CA ILE A 4 -7.72 -5.38 -2.51
C ILE A 4 -7.67 -6.86 -2.16
N LEU A 5 -6.49 -7.47 -2.28
CA LEU A 5 -6.20 -8.83 -1.88
C LEU A 5 -5.01 -8.86 -0.94
N GLY A 6 -5.08 -9.64 0.13
CA GLY A 6 -3.94 -9.92 1.00
C GLY A 6 -3.80 -11.43 1.24
N ILE A 7 -2.58 -11.94 1.12
CA ILE A 7 -2.18 -13.29 1.50
C ILE A 7 -1.22 -13.15 2.68
N PHE A 8 -1.50 -13.84 3.78
CA PHE A 8 -0.72 -13.72 5.01
C PHE A 8 -0.35 -15.11 5.53
N ASP A 9 0.81 -15.20 6.18
CA ASP A 9 1.34 -16.40 6.82
C ASP A 9 1.37 -17.60 5.87
N VAL A 10 2.04 -17.40 4.75
CA VAL A 10 2.22 -18.42 3.71
C VAL A 10 2.97 -19.62 4.31
N ALA A 11 2.52 -20.82 3.96
CA ALA A 11 3.08 -22.06 4.45
C ALA A 11 4.61 -22.13 4.22
N PRO A 12 5.37 -22.69 5.19
CA PRO A 12 6.79 -22.93 4.99
C PRO A 12 7.06 -23.74 3.72
N GLY A 13 8.11 -23.36 3.00
CA GLY A 13 8.47 -24.02 1.72
C GLY A 13 7.78 -23.47 0.48
N THR A 14 6.80 -22.57 0.62
CA THR A 14 6.23 -21.88 -0.56
C THR A 14 7.29 -21.02 -1.22
N THR A 15 7.54 -21.26 -2.50
CA THR A 15 8.48 -20.44 -3.27
C THR A 15 7.88 -19.05 -3.56
N GLN A 16 8.75 -18.05 -3.76
CA GLN A 16 8.28 -16.72 -4.10
C GLN A 16 7.54 -16.67 -5.43
N SER A 17 7.99 -17.44 -6.41
CA SER A 17 7.32 -17.54 -7.71
C SER A 17 5.92 -18.12 -7.58
N ALA A 18 5.73 -19.16 -6.75
CA ALA A 18 4.42 -19.73 -6.49
C ALA A 18 3.49 -18.73 -5.78
N LEU A 19 3.99 -18.03 -4.76
CA LEU A 19 3.23 -16.98 -4.06
C LEU A 19 2.85 -15.84 -5.00
N ARG A 20 3.79 -15.38 -5.83
CA ARG A 20 3.56 -14.33 -6.83
C ARG A 20 2.50 -14.77 -7.86
N ALA A 21 2.65 -15.96 -8.43
CA ALA A 21 1.70 -16.48 -9.40
C ALA A 21 0.28 -16.56 -8.80
N LYS A 22 0.16 -17.04 -7.56
CA LYS A 22 -1.11 -17.12 -6.84
C LYS A 22 -1.70 -15.75 -6.56
N LEU A 23 -0.87 -14.78 -6.15
CA LEU A 23 -1.31 -13.40 -5.92
C LEU A 23 -1.90 -12.79 -7.20
N ILE A 24 -1.19 -12.90 -8.32
CA ILE A 24 -1.61 -12.35 -9.62
C ILE A 24 -2.87 -13.06 -10.13
N GLU A 25 -2.93 -14.38 -10.03
CA GLU A 25 -4.14 -15.16 -10.41
C GLU A 25 -5.37 -14.66 -9.66
N CYS A 26 -5.26 -14.52 -8.34
CA CYS A 26 -6.37 -14.08 -7.50
C CYS A 26 -6.73 -12.61 -7.72
N ALA A 27 -5.74 -11.73 -7.93
CA ALA A 27 -5.96 -10.32 -8.20
C ALA A 27 -6.70 -10.09 -9.52
N ARG A 28 -6.35 -10.83 -10.57
CA ARG A 28 -7.02 -10.76 -11.88
C ARG A 28 -8.54 -10.97 -11.80
N ARG A 29 -9.02 -11.77 -10.84
CA ARG A 29 -10.45 -11.98 -10.60
C ARG A 29 -11.18 -10.73 -10.13
N MET A 30 -10.43 -9.76 -9.57
CA MET A 30 -10.96 -8.48 -9.08
C MET A 30 -10.73 -7.32 -10.06
N ARG A 31 -10.08 -7.56 -11.21
CA ARG A 31 -9.72 -6.51 -12.17
C ARG A 31 -10.90 -5.70 -12.69
N HIS A 32 -12.09 -6.30 -12.73
CA HIS A 32 -13.33 -5.60 -13.09
C HIS A 32 -13.69 -4.47 -12.11
N ARG A 33 -13.11 -4.45 -10.90
CA ARG A 33 -13.32 -3.41 -9.89
C ARG A 33 -12.39 -2.21 -10.06
N GLY A 34 -11.21 -2.44 -10.63
CA GLY A 34 -10.20 -1.42 -10.84
C GLY A 34 -9.34 -1.77 -12.04
N PRO A 35 -9.81 -1.42 -13.24
CA PRO A 35 -9.17 -1.84 -14.49
C PRO A 35 -7.94 -1.00 -14.86
N ASP A 36 -7.75 0.18 -14.20
CA ASP A 36 -6.76 1.15 -14.63
C ASP A 36 -5.33 0.75 -14.30
N TRP A 37 -5.11 0.20 -13.09
CA TRP A 37 -3.79 -0.26 -12.65
C TRP A 37 -3.87 -1.48 -11.72
N SER A 38 -2.84 -2.32 -11.81
CA SER A 38 -2.61 -3.42 -10.88
C SER A 38 -1.28 -3.22 -10.15
N GLY A 39 -1.28 -3.32 -8.84
CA GLY A 39 -0.07 -3.25 -8.03
C GLY A 39 0.08 -4.49 -7.16
N TYR A 40 1.29 -5.03 -7.08
CA TYR A 40 1.61 -6.25 -6.35
C TYR A 40 2.82 -6.02 -5.44
N GLN A 41 2.73 -6.52 -4.21
CA GLN A 41 3.83 -6.47 -3.27
C GLN A 41 3.99 -7.82 -2.57
N LEU A 42 5.17 -8.41 -2.70
CA LEU A 42 5.63 -9.50 -1.86
C LEU A 42 6.35 -8.91 -0.65
N ILE A 43 6.04 -9.40 0.54
CA ILE A 43 6.56 -8.86 1.79
C ILE A 43 7.42 -9.93 2.46
N SER A 44 8.72 -9.67 2.56
CA SER A 44 9.72 -10.50 3.22
C SER A 44 10.34 -9.77 4.42
N GLN A 45 11.29 -10.40 5.11
CA GLN A 45 12.07 -9.76 6.19
C GLN A 45 13.26 -8.95 5.64
N GLY A 46 13.18 -8.41 4.42
CA GLY A 46 14.21 -7.62 3.77
C GLY A 46 13.68 -6.37 3.11
N LYS A 47 14.48 -5.75 2.26
CA LYS A 47 14.02 -4.65 1.40
C LYS A 47 13.06 -5.23 0.35
N ASP A 48 11.79 -4.88 0.47
CA ASP A 48 10.74 -5.32 -0.44
C ASP A 48 10.78 -4.45 -1.69
N LYS A 49 10.55 -5.06 -2.85
CA LYS A 49 10.40 -4.33 -4.12
C LYS A 49 8.93 -4.32 -4.52
N GLN A 50 8.45 -3.16 -4.92
CA GLN A 50 7.13 -3.01 -5.53
C GLN A 50 7.17 -3.57 -6.95
N GLU A 51 6.17 -4.37 -7.29
CA GLU A 51 5.88 -4.75 -8.67
C GLU A 51 4.61 -4.02 -9.10
N LEU A 52 4.73 -3.18 -10.11
CA LEU A 52 3.57 -2.55 -10.74
C LEU A 52 3.06 -3.46 -11.85
N GLY A 53 1.79 -3.79 -11.78
CA GLY A 53 1.08 -4.46 -12.85
C GLY A 53 0.60 -3.48 -13.90
N ALA A 54 0.33 -4.00 -15.09
CA ALA A 54 -0.18 -3.21 -16.19
C ALA A 54 -1.70 -2.98 -16.10
N GLY A 55 -2.15 -1.75 -16.29
CA GLY A 55 -3.53 -1.39 -16.58
C GLY A 55 -3.90 -1.56 -18.06
N GLN A 56 -5.12 -1.16 -18.46
CA GLN A 56 -5.56 -1.20 -19.87
C GLN A 56 -4.69 -0.34 -20.79
N HIS A 57 -3.95 0.62 -20.23
CA HIS A 57 -3.05 1.54 -20.94
C HIS A 57 -1.57 1.26 -20.68
N ALA A 58 -1.25 0.10 -20.10
CA ALA A 58 0.13 -0.26 -19.84
C ALA A 58 0.90 -0.48 -21.14
N SER A 59 2.08 0.11 -21.20
CA SER A 59 3.01 -0.14 -22.30
C SER A 59 3.47 -1.61 -22.28
N SER A 60 3.87 -2.11 -23.45
CA SER A 60 4.46 -3.44 -23.59
C SER A 60 5.67 -3.65 -22.66
N GLU A 61 6.40 -2.58 -22.33
CA GLU A 61 7.51 -2.58 -21.36
C GLU A 61 7.05 -2.87 -19.93
N SER A 62 5.92 -2.29 -19.51
CA SER A 62 5.35 -2.55 -18.17
C SER A 62 4.88 -4.00 -18.04
N LEU A 63 4.35 -4.57 -19.13
CA LEU A 63 3.97 -5.99 -19.18
C LEU A 63 5.21 -6.92 -19.14
N GLN A 64 6.30 -6.54 -19.82
CA GLN A 64 7.57 -7.29 -19.77
C GLN A 64 8.21 -7.24 -18.38
N ARG A 65 8.18 -6.10 -17.69
CA ARG A 65 8.70 -5.97 -16.31
C ARG A 65 7.98 -6.89 -15.32
N LEU A 66 6.69 -7.14 -15.52
CA LEU A 66 5.95 -8.15 -14.73
C LEU A 66 6.49 -9.57 -14.90
N CYS A 67 7.03 -9.88 -16.09
CA CYS A 67 7.59 -11.21 -16.39
C CYS A 67 9.05 -11.35 -15.95
N ILE A 68 9.80 -10.23 -15.86
CA ILE A 68 11.26 -10.23 -15.64
C ILE A 68 11.64 -10.15 -14.16
N ALA A 69 10.72 -9.77 -13.26
CA ALA A 69 11.00 -9.57 -11.83
C ALA A 69 11.32 -10.85 -11.02
N GLU A 70 11.59 -11.98 -11.69
CA GLU A 70 11.95 -13.24 -11.02
C GLU A 70 13.31 -13.20 -10.30
N HIS A 71 14.17 -12.20 -10.55
CA HIS A 71 15.59 -12.25 -10.17
C HIS A 71 16.00 -11.36 -9.01
N GLY A 72 15.10 -10.77 -8.25
CA GLY A 72 15.49 -9.70 -7.32
C GLY A 72 15.14 -9.83 -5.83
N ILE A 73 14.29 -10.77 -5.43
CA ILE A 73 13.84 -10.86 -4.04
C ILE A 73 14.65 -11.93 -3.30
N ARG A 74 15.58 -11.47 -2.45
CA ARG A 74 16.32 -12.38 -1.55
C ARG A 74 15.49 -12.62 -0.29
N GLY A 75 15.22 -13.88 0.02
CA GLY A 75 14.48 -14.31 1.21
C GLY A 75 13.07 -14.82 0.92
N ALA A 76 12.52 -15.66 1.80
CA ALA A 76 11.17 -16.18 1.65
C ALA A 76 10.13 -15.11 2.02
N ALA A 77 9.30 -14.70 1.07
CA ALA A 77 8.18 -13.83 1.36
C ALA A 77 7.12 -14.59 2.18
N LYS A 78 6.68 -14.01 3.29
CA LYS A 78 5.64 -14.58 4.17
C LYS A 78 4.26 -14.01 3.90
N HIS A 79 4.19 -12.87 3.22
CA HIS A 79 2.95 -12.16 2.97
C HIS A 79 3.00 -11.52 1.59
N ALA A 80 1.83 -11.29 1.04
CA ALA A 80 1.67 -10.58 -0.22
C ALA A 80 0.41 -9.72 -0.20
N ILE A 81 0.43 -8.60 -0.92
CA ILE A 81 -0.72 -7.72 -1.09
C ILE A 81 -0.84 -7.32 -2.55
N ALA A 82 -2.07 -7.26 -3.06
CA ALA A 82 -2.39 -6.77 -4.38
C ALA A 82 -3.48 -5.70 -4.31
N HIS A 83 -3.43 -4.77 -5.25
CA HIS A 83 -4.40 -3.71 -5.43
C HIS A 83 -4.75 -3.56 -6.90
N GLU A 84 -6.04 -3.70 -7.23
CA GLU A 84 -6.60 -3.39 -8.54
C GLU A 84 -7.25 -2.01 -8.44
N ARG A 85 -6.69 -1.02 -9.14
CA ARG A 85 -7.02 0.39 -8.97
C ARG A 85 -8.03 0.88 -10.00
N LEU A 86 -9.06 1.58 -9.51
CA LEU A 86 -9.83 2.55 -10.27
C LEU A 86 -9.24 3.94 -9.95
N ALA A 87 -8.62 4.57 -10.93
CA ALA A 87 -7.93 5.85 -10.75
C ALA A 87 -8.94 7.00 -10.78
N ILE A 88 -9.16 7.65 -9.62
CA ILE A 88 -10.05 8.81 -9.48
C ILE A 88 -9.20 10.05 -9.17
N ILE A 89 -8.35 9.96 -8.17
CA ILE A 89 -7.40 11.01 -7.78
C ILE A 89 -6.00 10.55 -8.16
N ASP A 90 -5.24 11.45 -8.78
CA ASP A 90 -3.87 11.24 -9.22
C ASP A 90 -3.68 9.96 -10.07
N PRO A 91 -4.15 9.94 -11.32
CA PRO A 91 -3.99 8.78 -12.21
C PRO A 91 -2.54 8.40 -12.47
N GLU A 92 -1.60 9.36 -12.41
CA GLU A 92 -0.22 9.19 -12.82
C GLU A 92 0.67 8.60 -11.73
N SER A 93 0.59 9.10 -10.48
CA SER A 93 1.52 8.69 -9.42
C SER A 93 0.90 7.87 -8.28
N GLY A 94 -0.42 7.89 -8.11
CA GLY A 94 -1.12 7.26 -6.99
C GLY A 94 -1.31 5.75 -7.09
N ALA A 95 -0.44 5.01 -7.77
CA ALA A 95 -0.51 3.56 -7.86
C ALA A 95 -0.37 2.91 -6.47
N GLN A 96 -1.25 1.97 -6.16
CA GLN A 96 -1.24 1.24 -4.88
C GLN A 96 -0.75 -0.20 -5.08
N PRO A 97 -0.16 -0.84 -4.05
CA PRO A 97 0.03 -0.37 -2.68
C PRO A 97 0.97 0.84 -2.54
N LEU A 98 0.62 1.78 -1.64
CA LEU A 98 1.42 2.96 -1.32
C LEU A 98 2.50 2.62 -0.29
N PHE A 99 3.64 3.30 -0.38
CA PHE A 99 4.79 3.11 0.51
C PHE A 99 5.05 4.37 1.31
N ALA A 100 5.50 4.20 2.56
CA ALA A 100 5.91 5.31 3.39
C ALA A 100 7.07 6.09 2.74
N ALA A 101 6.93 7.41 2.68
CA ALA A 101 8.07 8.32 2.52
C ALA A 101 8.85 8.42 3.83
N GLU A 102 10.13 8.79 3.74
CA GLU A 102 10.92 9.03 4.95
C GLU A 102 10.40 10.25 5.72
N CYS A 103 10.24 10.11 7.04
CA CYS A 103 9.97 11.24 7.92
C CYS A 103 10.71 11.02 9.25
N LYS A 104 11.91 11.61 9.38
CA LYS A 104 12.78 11.43 10.55
C LYS A 104 12.13 11.89 11.84
N GLN A 105 11.37 13.00 11.82
CA GLN A 105 10.66 13.55 12.98
C GLN A 105 9.64 12.58 13.56
N ALA A 106 9.05 11.73 12.72
CA ALA A 106 8.09 10.72 13.13
C ALA A 106 8.70 9.32 13.27
N GLY A 107 10.00 9.14 12.99
CA GLY A 107 10.65 7.85 12.96
C GLY A 107 10.14 6.93 11.85
N ILE A 108 9.64 7.52 10.75
CA ILE A 108 9.18 6.79 9.58
C ILE A 108 10.37 6.58 8.64
N GLU A 109 10.71 5.33 8.38
CA GLU A 109 11.69 4.94 7.36
C GLU A 109 10.98 4.74 6.02
N GLU A 110 11.67 5.06 4.93
CA GLU A 110 11.14 4.82 3.58
C GLU A 110 10.75 3.36 3.38
N GLY A 111 9.54 3.14 2.89
CA GLY A 111 8.99 1.81 2.63
C GLY A 111 8.73 0.95 3.87
N SER A 112 8.84 1.50 5.09
CA SER A 112 8.59 0.75 6.34
C SER A 112 7.12 0.38 6.54
N ILE A 113 6.21 1.14 5.94
CA ILE A 113 4.77 0.92 6.00
C ILE A 113 4.23 0.84 4.57
N ILE A 114 3.34 -0.13 4.37
CA ILE A 114 2.68 -0.36 3.09
C ILE A 114 1.18 -0.27 3.30
N VAL A 115 0.50 0.51 2.47
CA VAL A 115 -0.95 0.74 2.55
C VAL A 115 -1.63 0.38 1.24
N ALA A 116 -2.73 -0.34 1.33
CA ALA A 116 -3.70 -0.50 0.26
C ALA A 116 -5.07 -0.07 0.78
N ALA A 117 -5.71 0.87 0.11
CA ALA A 117 -6.99 1.43 0.49
C ALA A 117 -7.99 1.41 -0.67
N ASN A 118 -9.25 1.23 -0.36
CA ASN A 118 -10.36 1.35 -1.30
C ASN A 118 -11.34 2.38 -0.76
N GLY A 119 -11.23 3.60 -1.23
CA GLY A 119 -12.04 4.74 -0.81
C GLY A 119 -11.37 6.04 -1.24
N GLU A 120 -12.00 7.14 -0.90
CA GLU A 120 -11.50 8.50 -1.10
C GLU A 120 -11.52 9.22 0.23
N ILE A 121 -10.45 9.96 0.54
CA ILE A 121 -10.29 10.73 1.77
C ILE A 121 -10.41 12.21 1.43
N TYR A 122 -11.60 12.77 1.57
CA TYR A 122 -11.89 14.14 1.13
C TYR A 122 -11.12 15.20 1.91
N ASN A 123 -10.82 14.94 3.17
CA ASN A 123 -10.12 15.87 4.05
C ASN A 123 -8.60 15.60 4.16
N TYR A 124 -7.99 14.92 3.18
CA TYR A 124 -6.56 14.55 3.27
C TYR A 124 -5.63 15.76 3.43
N LYS A 125 -5.91 16.90 2.78
CA LYS A 125 -5.13 18.13 2.92
C LYS A 125 -5.19 18.70 4.34
N GLU A 126 -6.38 18.73 4.94
CA GLU A 126 -6.56 19.16 6.33
C GLU A 126 -5.82 18.23 7.30
N LEU A 127 -5.75 16.94 6.99
CA LEU A 127 -5.04 15.95 7.79
C LEU A 127 -3.52 16.10 7.69
N TYR A 128 -2.96 16.48 6.54
CA TYR A 128 -1.54 16.84 6.45
C TYR A 128 -1.21 18.09 7.27
N GLU A 129 -2.07 19.10 7.25
CA GLU A 129 -1.89 20.29 8.09
C GLU A 129 -2.01 19.97 9.59
N LEU A 130 -2.90 19.06 9.96
CA LEU A 130 -2.96 18.54 11.34
C LEU A 130 -1.66 17.85 11.73
N LEU A 131 -1.16 16.94 10.89
CA LEU A 131 0.09 16.21 11.13
C LEU A 131 1.27 17.15 11.29
N LYS A 132 1.38 18.19 10.47
CA LYS A 132 2.43 19.22 10.57
C LYS A 132 2.37 19.94 11.91
N ARG A 133 1.20 20.36 12.38
CA ARG A 133 0.98 20.96 13.70
C ARG A 133 1.35 20.03 14.86
N GLU A 134 1.13 18.74 14.66
CA GLU A 134 1.46 17.68 15.62
C GLU A 134 2.93 17.23 15.56
N GLY A 135 3.79 17.93 14.81
CA GLY A 135 5.22 17.64 14.70
C GLY A 135 5.58 16.50 13.74
N VAL A 136 4.69 16.16 12.81
CA VAL A 136 4.92 15.16 11.76
C VAL A 136 4.81 15.84 10.39
N PRO A 137 5.84 16.56 9.92
CA PRO A 137 5.85 17.20 8.61
C PRO A 137 6.13 16.18 7.51
N TYR A 138 5.17 15.30 7.28
CA TYR A 138 5.28 14.25 6.28
C TYR A 138 5.07 14.80 4.88
N GLU A 139 6.05 14.58 3.99
CA GLU A 139 5.95 14.91 2.57
C GLU A 139 5.58 13.64 1.80
N PRO A 140 4.40 13.59 1.14
CA PRO A 140 3.97 12.41 0.43
C PRO A 140 4.78 12.17 -0.85
N ASN A 141 4.98 10.90 -1.20
CA ASN A 141 5.63 10.48 -2.45
C ASN A 141 4.69 10.62 -3.67
N THR A 142 3.38 10.66 -3.43
CA THR A 142 2.35 10.69 -4.48
C THR A 142 1.31 11.76 -4.22
N GLY A 143 0.50 12.07 -5.22
CA GLY A 143 -0.69 12.91 -5.07
C GLY A 143 -1.92 12.17 -4.52
N SER A 144 -1.79 10.89 -4.15
CA SER A 144 -2.91 10.10 -3.65
C SER A 144 -3.38 10.57 -2.28
N ASP A 145 -4.67 10.81 -2.16
CA ASP A 145 -5.34 11.11 -0.90
C ASP A 145 -5.16 10.02 0.16
N CYS A 146 -5.01 8.77 -0.28
CA CYS A 146 -4.85 7.62 0.62
C CYS A 146 -3.47 7.54 1.29
N GLU A 147 -2.46 8.25 0.81
CA GLU A 147 -1.12 8.20 1.40
C GLU A 147 -1.07 8.83 2.81
N VAL A 148 -1.98 9.76 3.11
CA VAL A 148 -2.10 10.36 4.44
C VAL A 148 -2.36 9.33 5.56
N LEU A 149 -2.87 8.16 5.21
CA LEU A 149 -3.08 7.06 6.17
C LEU A 149 -1.79 6.60 6.84
N ILE A 150 -0.65 6.71 6.16
CA ILE A 150 0.66 6.29 6.67
C ILE A 150 1.05 7.13 7.90
N PRO A 151 1.25 8.45 7.77
CA PRO A 151 1.65 9.28 8.90
C PRO A 151 0.56 9.37 9.98
N LEU A 152 -0.72 9.31 9.63
CA LEU A 152 -1.81 9.25 10.61
C LEU A 152 -1.73 8.01 11.49
N TYR A 153 -1.46 6.85 10.87
CA TYR A 153 -1.30 5.60 11.62
C TYR A 153 -0.11 5.66 12.59
N VAL A 154 1.01 6.22 12.15
CA VAL A 154 2.21 6.34 12.99
C VAL A 154 1.96 7.26 14.17
N LYS A 155 1.33 8.42 13.94
CA LYS A 155 1.10 9.43 14.97
C LYS A 155 0.02 9.04 15.96
N PHE A 156 -1.11 8.51 15.47
CA PHE A 156 -2.33 8.37 16.28
C PHE A 156 -2.77 6.92 16.50
N GLY A 157 -2.13 5.95 15.83
CA GLY A 157 -2.62 4.57 15.80
C GLY A 157 -3.84 4.39 14.90
N LEU A 158 -4.26 3.14 14.71
CA LEU A 158 -5.29 2.79 13.72
C LEU A 158 -6.67 3.39 14.06
N GLU A 159 -7.10 3.26 15.30
CA GLU A 159 -8.45 3.66 15.71
C GLU A 159 -8.67 5.17 15.57
N LYS A 160 -7.74 5.98 16.12
CA LYS A 160 -7.81 7.43 16.04
C LYS A 160 -7.65 7.91 14.60
N ALA A 161 -6.70 7.35 13.86
CA ALA A 161 -6.53 7.66 12.43
C ALA A 161 -7.85 7.47 11.67
N CYS A 162 -8.51 6.31 11.85
CA CYS A 162 -9.80 6.05 11.21
C CYS A 162 -10.91 7.02 11.63
N SER A 163 -10.91 7.50 12.88
CA SER A 163 -11.90 8.45 13.37
C SER A 163 -11.78 9.84 12.75
N LEU A 164 -10.59 10.22 12.29
CA LEU A 164 -10.30 11.52 11.68
C LEU A 164 -10.70 11.60 10.21
N LEU A 165 -10.90 10.46 9.55
CA LEU A 165 -11.15 10.41 8.11
C LEU A 165 -12.56 10.87 7.76
N ARG A 166 -12.66 11.75 6.74
CA ARG A 166 -13.92 12.10 6.07
C ARG A 166 -13.81 11.69 4.61
N GLY A 167 -14.77 10.90 4.12
CA GLY A 167 -14.72 10.42 2.75
C GLY A 167 -15.79 9.40 2.41
N ALA A 168 -15.79 8.94 1.17
CA ALA A 168 -16.63 7.83 0.74
C ALA A 168 -16.15 6.54 1.40
N ARG A 169 -16.70 6.26 2.57
CA ARG A 169 -16.49 5.01 3.30
C ARG A 169 -17.61 4.02 2.98
N ARG A 170 -17.29 2.93 2.32
CA ARG A 170 -17.90 1.67 2.76
C ARG A 170 -16.98 1.09 3.84
N PRO A 171 -17.47 0.37 4.86
CA PRO A 171 -16.65 -0.16 5.96
C PRO A 171 -15.74 -1.29 5.47
N ASN A 172 -14.88 -1.01 4.51
CA ASN A 172 -13.98 -1.94 3.87
C ASN A 172 -12.54 -1.59 4.25
N ARG A 173 -12.09 -2.23 5.28
CA ARG A 173 -10.72 -2.58 5.68
C ARG A 173 -9.60 -1.79 5.01
N VAL A 174 -9.17 -0.72 5.67
CA VAL A 174 -7.80 -0.24 5.53
C VAL A 174 -6.88 -1.32 6.10
N ARG A 175 -5.96 -1.84 5.30
CA ARG A 175 -4.91 -2.72 5.79
C ARG A 175 -3.61 -1.94 5.82
N ILE A 176 -3.14 -1.64 7.02
CA ILE A 176 -1.84 -1.04 7.28
C ILE A 176 -0.96 -2.16 7.83
N ARG A 177 0.23 -2.32 7.29
CA ARG A 177 1.24 -3.21 7.84
C ARG A 177 2.53 -2.43 8.08
N SER A 178 3.05 -2.52 9.28
CA SER A 178 4.36 -2.02 9.67
C SER A 178 5.38 -3.15 9.64
N LYS A 179 6.58 -2.89 9.15
CA LYS A 179 7.75 -3.79 9.29
C LYS A 179 8.31 -3.79 10.71
N SER A 180 7.96 -2.80 11.52
CA SER A 180 8.42 -2.67 12.90
C SER A 180 7.70 -3.65 13.81
N THR A 181 8.46 -4.38 14.60
CA THR A 181 7.95 -5.23 15.69
C THR A 181 7.47 -4.44 16.91
N LYS A 182 7.66 -3.11 16.91
CA LYS A 182 7.17 -2.23 17.99
C LYS A 182 5.78 -1.72 17.64
N ARG A 183 4.79 -2.10 18.44
CA ARG A 183 3.48 -1.45 18.42
C ARG A 183 3.65 0.04 18.72
N PRO A 184 2.94 0.94 18.03
CA PRO A 184 2.88 2.33 18.45
C PRO A 184 2.35 2.38 19.90
N PRO A 185 2.81 3.34 20.71
CA PRO A 185 2.35 3.47 22.08
C PRO A 185 0.83 3.69 22.08
N THR A 186 0.13 2.86 22.84
CA THR A 186 -1.28 3.12 23.19
C THR A 186 -1.28 4.35 24.08
N SER A 187 -1.81 5.47 23.59
CA SER A 187 -2.08 6.63 24.41
C SER A 187 -3.11 6.26 25.48
N SER A 188 -2.67 6.29 26.72
CA SER A 188 -3.54 6.30 27.92
C SER A 188 -4.40 7.55 27.94
#